data_33c1c71366ad869b738dd3dfa02b3b51
#
_entry.id   33c1c71366ad869b738dd3dfa02b3b51
#
_cell.length_a   1.000
_cell.length_b   1.000
_cell.length_c   1.000
_cell.angle_alpha   90.00
_cell.angle_beta   90.00
_cell.angle_gamma   90.00
#
_symmetry.space_group_name_H-M   'P 1'
#
loop_
_entity.id
_entity.type
_entity.pdbx_description
1 polymer ?
#
loop_
_entity_poly.entity_id
_entity_poly.type
_entity_poly.pdbx_seq_one_letter_code
_entity_poly.pdbx_strand_id
1 'polypeptide(L)'
;MKTKLIPIIALAASLCLPAAVSAAEKAIPGQQSMVILEGNFQFIPGSWADYTILDKAKNETYRMLMSVLEQENYKGLPCRWLEIEVAMKDQSTVVTRILATETKNGPGDLQKAVVQVEGYSPFSVPRKFLQGKDQEVGKVEPARVVKRLERKTLSRLGKTIQAWVVEAQTAQGKNVSAVVSEELPPFCIYQAETEDTRLTVNDWGLGALTRIKGEPTSFFLWIIEQIGRELNKK
;
A
#
# COMPACT_ATOMS: atom_id res chain seq x y z
N MET A 1 2.12 -7.70 -23.11
CA MET A 1 1.17 -8.00 -22.02
C MET A 1 1.24 -6.85 -21.03
N LYS A 2 0.17 -6.08 -20.84
CA LYS A 2 0.13 -4.94 -19.91
C LYS A 2 -0.09 -5.49 -18.51
N THR A 3 0.93 -5.44 -17.67
CA THR A 3 0.87 -5.82 -16.25
C THR A 3 -0.02 -4.79 -15.54
N LYS A 4 -1.20 -5.23 -15.10
CA LYS A 4 -2.11 -4.37 -14.32
C LYS A 4 -1.69 -4.46 -12.86
N LEU A 5 -0.94 -3.48 -12.37
CA LEU A 5 -0.80 -3.28 -10.92
C LEU A 5 -2.14 -2.81 -10.38
N ILE A 6 -2.68 -3.55 -9.42
CA ILE A 6 -4.01 -3.33 -8.86
C ILE A 6 -3.91 -2.32 -7.71
N PRO A 7 -4.91 -1.46 -7.54
CA PRO A 7 -4.97 -0.47 -6.46
C PRO A 7 -5.24 -1.15 -5.11
N ILE A 8 -4.19 -1.50 -4.43
CA ILE A 8 -4.22 -2.29 -3.21
C ILE A 8 -4.79 -1.50 -2.02
N ILE A 9 -4.52 -0.20 -1.98
CA ILE A 9 -4.93 0.68 -0.87
C ILE A 9 -6.40 1.08 -0.97
N ALA A 10 -6.93 1.22 -2.19
CA ALA A 10 -8.33 1.60 -2.42
C ALA A 10 -9.34 0.56 -1.92
N LEU A 11 -8.97 -0.71 -1.99
CA LEU A 11 -9.87 -1.81 -1.63
C LEU A 11 -10.14 -1.86 -0.12
N ALA A 12 -9.11 -1.62 0.70
CA ALA A 12 -9.23 -1.66 2.15
C ALA A 12 -10.21 -0.61 2.70
N ALA A 13 -10.18 0.57 2.12
CA ALA A 13 -10.94 1.70 2.63
C ALA A 13 -12.40 1.74 2.11
N SER A 14 -12.66 1.25 0.89
CA SER A 14 -14.02 1.18 0.32
C SER A 14 -14.91 0.10 0.95
N LEU A 15 -14.31 -0.92 1.60
CA LEU A 15 -15.04 -2.05 2.15
C LEU A 15 -15.43 -1.88 3.63
N CYS A 16 -14.92 -0.86 4.33
CA CYS A 16 -15.00 -0.78 5.79
C CYS A 16 -16.23 -0.07 6.36
N LEU A 17 -17.19 0.48 5.56
CA LEU A 17 -18.20 1.39 6.14
C LEU A 17 -19.62 1.20 5.62
N PRO A 18 -20.49 0.42 6.28
CA PRO A 18 -21.94 0.52 6.01
C PRO A 18 -22.61 1.81 6.53
N ALA A 19 -22.06 2.47 7.54
CA ALA A 19 -22.63 3.73 8.07
C ALA A 19 -22.11 5.01 7.40
N ALA A 20 -21.10 4.92 6.54
CA ALA A 20 -20.45 6.05 5.86
C ALA A 20 -20.70 6.10 4.35
N VAL A 21 -21.67 5.35 3.83
CA VAL A 21 -22.04 5.40 2.39
C VAL A 21 -22.41 6.81 1.95
N SER A 22 -22.89 7.66 2.84
CA SER A 22 -23.14 9.09 2.56
C SER A 22 -21.88 9.98 2.64
N ALA A 23 -20.78 9.49 3.23
CA ALA A 23 -19.50 10.20 3.30
C ALA A 23 -18.46 9.63 2.32
N ALA A 24 -18.71 8.48 1.71
CA ALA A 24 -17.79 7.75 0.81
C ALA A 24 -17.69 8.40 -0.58
N GLU A 25 -18.48 9.43 -0.89
CA GLU A 25 -18.21 10.30 -2.06
C GLU A 25 -17.02 11.26 -1.86
N LYS A 26 -16.55 11.40 -0.63
CA LYS A 26 -15.25 12.06 -0.41
C LYS A 26 -14.17 11.01 -0.57
N ALA A 27 -13.47 11.07 -1.69
CA ALA A 27 -12.26 10.27 -1.98
C ALA A 27 -11.46 10.05 -0.68
N ILE A 28 -11.18 8.77 -0.36
CA ILE A 28 -10.38 8.42 0.81
C ILE A 28 -9.07 9.17 0.70
N PRO A 29 -8.71 9.96 1.72
CA PRO A 29 -7.45 10.69 1.73
C PRO A 29 -6.29 9.70 1.54
N GLY A 30 -5.38 9.98 0.63
CA GLY A 30 -4.24 9.12 0.33
C GLY A 30 -4.41 8.14 -0.85
N GLN A 31 -5.61 7.96 -1.40
CA GLN A 31 -5.81 7.08 -2.56
C GLN A 31 -5.16 7.59 -3.86
N GLN A 32 -4.96 8.89 -4.00
CA GLN A 32 -4.47 9.49 -5.25
C GLN A 32 -2.96 9.67 -5.31
N SER A 33 -2.20 9.26 -4.28
CA SER A 33 -0.91 9.88 -4.06
C SER A 33 0.26 8.93 -3.80
N MET A 34 0.08 7.60 -3.85
CA MET A 34 1.22 6.71 -3.68
C MET A 34 1.98 6.57 -4.99
N VAL A 35 3.19 7.10 -5.02
CA VAL A 35 4.11 6.91 -6.14
C VAL A 35 4.81 5.56 -5.98
N ILE A 36 4.60 4.65 -6.93
CA ILE A 36 5.40 3.45 -7.09
C ILE A 36 6.24 3.65 -8.34
N LEU A 37 7.55 3.38 -8.25
CA LEU A 37 8.43 3.45 -9.41
C LEU A 37 8.54 2.07 -10.08
N GLU A 38 8.38 2.02 -11.40
CA GLU A 38 8.45 0.80 -12.17
C GLU A 38 9.84 0.12 -12.01
N GLY A 39 9.84 -1.18 -11.70
CA GLY A 39 11.05 -1.98 -11.59
C GLY A 39 11.87 -1.82 -10.30
N ASN A 40 11.43 -0.99 -9.36
CA ASN A 40 12.16 -0.76 -8.12
C ASN A 40 11.64 -1.57 -6.91
N PHE A 41 10.62 -2.40 -7.09
CA PHE A 41 10.10 -3.21 -5.99
C PHE A 41 10.93 -4.47 -5.74
N GLN A 42 11.26 -4.74 -4.49
CA GLN A 42 12.04 -5.91 -4.08
C GLN A 42 11.24 -6.81 -3.13
N PHE A 43 11.13 -8.10 -3.49
CA PHE A 43 10.48 -9.13 -2.67
C PHE A 43 11.45 -9.76 -1.66
N ILE A 44 12.15 -8.96 -0.87
CA ILE A 44 13.03 -9.49 0.18
C ILE A 44 12.15 -9.91 1.38
N PRO A 45 12.11 -11.21 1.74
CA PRO A 45 11.29 -11.68 2.85
C PRO A 45 11.65 -11.00 4.16
N GLY A 46 10.64 -10.55 4.90
CA GLY A 46 10.81 -9.84 6.16
C GLY A 46 11.25 -8.38 6.00
N SER A 47 11.44 -7.87 4.76
CA SER A 47 11.73 -6.45 4.59
C SER A 47 10.51 -5.58 4.88
N TRP A 48 10.77 -4.39 5.41
CA TRP A 48 9.76 -3.39 5.68
C TRP A 48 10.30 -1.98 5.52
N ALA A 49 9.42 -1.05 5.21
CA ALA A 49 9.72 0.37 5.23
C ALA A 49 8.52 1.17 5.75
N ASP A 50 8.82 2.12 6.61
CA ASP A 50 7.87 3.05 7.23
C ASP A 50 7.99 4.41 6.55
N TYR A 51 6.86 4.94 6.13
CA TYR A 51 6.77 6.19 5.37
C TYR A 51 5.84 7.20 6.04
N THR A 52 6.18 8.44 5.89
CA THR A 52 5.27 9.57 6.04
C THR A 52 4.80 10.02 4.66
N ILE A 53 3.50 10.14 4.49
CA ILE A 53 2.84 10.69 3.30
C ILE A 53 2.23 12.03 3.69
N LEU A 54 2.62 13.09 3.00
CA LEU A 54 2.00 14.41 3.11
C LEU A 54 1.10 14.65 1.89
N ASP A 55 -0.20 14.77 2.12
CA ASP A 55 -1.15 15.32 1.15
C ASP A 55 -1.05 16.85 1.22
N LYS A 56 -0.44 17.45 0.20
CA LYS A 56 -0.18 18.90 0.17
C LYS A 56 -1.46 19.72 0.01
N ALA A 57 -2.45 19.17 -0.70
CA ALA A 57 -3.72 19.86 -0.95
C ALA A 57 -4.53 20.01 0.33
N LYS A 58 -4.50 19.01 1.21
CA LYS A 58 -5.21 19.00 2.49
C LYS A 58 -4.36 19.42 3.67
N ASN A 59 -3.04 19.48 3.49
CA ASN A 59 -2.03 19.63 4.56
C ASN A 59 -2.19 18.55 5.64
N GLU A 60 -2.50 17.32 5.21
CA GLU A 60 -2.69 16.16 6.09
C GLU A 60 -1.52 15.19 5.96
N THR A 61 -1.17 14.57 7.08
CA THR A 61 -0.07 13.62 7.15
C THR A 61 -0.58 12.25 7.55
N TYR A 62 -0.15 11.22 6.82
CA TYR A 62 -0.46 9.82 7.06
C TYR A 62 0.83 9.05 7.29
N ARG A 63 0.77 8.02 8.13
CA ARG A 63 1.85 7.04 8.25
C ARG A 63 1.47 5.78 7.50
N MET A 64 2.41 5.25 6.73
CA MET A 64 2.25 4.00 6.00
C MET A 64 3.43 3.08 6.31
N LEU A 65 3.15 1.88 6.77
CA LEU A 65 4.13 0.81 6.88
C LEU A 65 3.86 -0.22 5.79
N MET A 66 4.88 -0.55 5.01
CA MET A 66 4.84 -1.61 4.00
C MET A 66 5.77 -2.73 4.39
N SER A 67 5.30 -3.98 4.30
CA SER A 67 6.07 -5.16 4.66
C SER A 67 5.95 -6.25 3.59
N VAL A 68 7.05 -6.96 3.36
CA VAL A 68 7.10 -8.19 2.56
C VAL A 68 7.18 -9.36 3.53
N LEU A 69 6.16 -10.21 3.52
CA LEU A 69 6.04 -11.34 4.42
C LEU A 69 6.44 -12.66 3.74
N GLU A 70 5.87 -13.76 4.19
CA GLU A 70 6.16 -15.09 3.70
C GLU A 70 5.70 -15.35 2.26
N GLN A 71 6.31 -16.34 1.64
CA GLN A 71 5.91 -16.88 0.34
C GLN A 71 4.85 -17.96 0.53
N GLU A 72 3.87 -17.98 -0.36
CA GLU A 72 2.86 -19.03 -0.46
C GLU A 72 2.75 -19.52 -1.91
N ASN A 73 2.77 -20.83 -2.11
CA ASN A 73 2.42 -21.40 -3.42
C ASN A 73 0.90 -21.48 -3.52
N TYR A 74 0.30 -20.63 -4.33
CA TYR A 74 -1.14 -20.60 -4.51
C TYR A 74 -1.53 -21.02 -5.91
N LYS A 75 -2.25 -22.15 -6.03
CA LYS A 75 -2.66 -22.76 -7.32
C LYS A 75 -1.50 -22.98 -8.29
N GLY A 76 -0.35 -23.41 -7.77
CA GLY A 76 0.85 -23.66 -8.58
C GLY A 76 1.64 -22.41 -8.96
N LEU A 77 1.24 -21.24 -8.49
CA LEU A 77 1.95 -19.97 -8.73
C LEU A 77 2.70 -19.52 -7.47
N PRO A 78 3.97 -19.11 -7.59
CA PRO A 78 4.68 -18.48 -6.49
C PRO A 78 4.07 -17.10 -6.20
N CYS A 79 3.58 -16.93 -4.98
CA CYS A 79 2.95 -15.71 -4.52
C CYS A 79 3.64 -15.23 -3.24
N ARG A 80 3.56 -13.93 -2.98
CA ARG A 80 4.10 -13.28 -1.80
C ARG A 80 3.01 -12.56 -1.04
N TRP A 81 3.02 -12.73 0.26
CA TRP A 81 2.23 -11.89 1.14
C TRP A 81 2.90 -10.52 1.29
N LEU A 82 2.14 -9.50 1.04
CA LEU A 82 2.50 -8.09 1.27
C LEU A 82 1.52 -7.52 2.27
N GLU A 83 1.99 -6.69 3.18
CA GLU A 83 1.13 -6.06 4.16
C GLU A 83 1.36 -4.56 4.17
N ILE A 84 0.27 -3.81 4.18
CA ILE A 84 0.25 -2.36 4.22
C ILE A 84 -0.58 -1.95 5.43
N GLU A 85 0.03 -1.22 6.34
CA GLU A 85 -0.65 -0.55 7.44
C GLU A 85 -0.71 0.94 7.15
N VAL A 86 -1.89 1.52 7.23
CA VAL A 86 -2.10 2.97 7.10
C VAL A 86 -2.72 3.48 8.40
N ALA A 87 -2.02 4.41 9.03
CA ALA A 87 -2.49 5.14 10.19
C ALA A 87 -2.73 6.61 9.81
N MET A 88 -3.96 7.06 9.98
CA MET A 88 -4.36 8.45 9.78
C MET A 88 -4.45 9.14 11.14
N LYS A 89 -4.12 10.44 11.16
CA LYS A 89 -4.31 11.25 12.36
C LYS A 89 -5.80 11.22 12.74
N ASP A 90 -6.06 10.92 14.00
CA ASP A 90 -7.44 10.89 14.57
C ASP A 90 -8.40 9.86 13.94
N GLN A 91 -7.89 8.87 13.21
CA GLN A 91 -8.65 7.79 12.59
C GLN A 91 -8.07 6.42 12.97
N SER A 92 -8.89 5.38 12.80
CA SER A 92 -8.46 4.01 13.04
C SER A 92 -7.38 3.57 12.08
N THR A 93 -6.43 2.82 12.57
CA THR A 93 -5.42 2.13 11.74
C THR A 93 -6.08 1.04 10.91
N VAL A 94 -5.73 0.97 9.63
CA VAL A 94 -6.17 -0.09 8.72
C VAL A 94 -4.97 -0.90 8.27
N VAL A 95 -5.04 -2.22 8.46
CA VAL A 95 -4.05 -3.16 7.95
C VAL A 95 -4.65 -3.95 6.79
N THR A 96 -3.98 -3.94 5.66
CA THR A 96 -4.35 -4.73 4.48
C THR A 96 -3.22 -5.69 4.15
N ARG A 97 -3.51 -6.98 4.16
CA ARG A 97 -2.58 -8.04 3.77
C ARG A 97 -3.06 -8.66 2.48
N ILE A 98 -2.19 -8.73 1.49
CA ILE A 98 -2.52 -9.24 0.16
C ILE A 98 -1.57 -10.34 -0.26
N LEU A 99 -2.09 -11.35 -0.94
CA LEU A 99 -1.31 -12.36 -1.64
C LEU A 99 -1.27 -12.01 -3.12
N ALA A 100 -0.09 -11.70 -3.64
CA ALA A 100 0.12 -11.35 -5.03
C ALA A 100 1.17 -12.26 -5.67
N THR A 101 1.06 -12.50 -6.98
CA THR A 101 2.10 -13.19 -7.74
C THR A 101 3.35 -12.34 -7.79
N GLU A 102 4.52 -12.97 -7.73
CA GLU A 102 5.80 -12.27 -7.89
C GLU A 102 6.10 -12.07 -9.37
N THR A 103 6.41 -10.84 -9.75
CA THR A 103 6.89 -10.51 -11.10
C THR A 103 8.20 -9.74 -11.04
N LYS A 104 8.92 -9.67 -12.16
CA LYS A 104 10.16 -8.89 -12.24
C LYS A 104 9.98 -7.39 -11.96
N ASN A 105 8.75 -6.88 -12.15
CA ASN A 105 8.43 -5.45 -12.02
C ASN A 105 7.69 -5.14 -10.71
N GLY A 106 7.61 -6.10 -9.78
CA GLY A 106 6.86 -5.96 -8.53
C GLY A 106 5.65 -6.89 -8.44
N PRO A 107 4.71 -6.61 -7.52
CA PRO A 107 3.52 -7.43 -7.33
C PRO A 107 2.68 -7.54 -8.61
N GLY A 108 2.32 -8.78 -8.97
CA GLY A 108 1.45 -9.07 -10.10
C GLY A 108 -0.02 -9.23 -9.68
N ASP A 109 -0.67 -10.30 -10.19
CA ASP A 109 -2.09 -10.53 -9.94
C ASP A 109 -2.40 -10.84 -8.48
N LEU A 110 -3.44 -10.19 -7.95
CA LEU A 110 -3.95 -10.45 -6.61
C LEU A 110 -4.70 -11.78 -6.55
N GLN A 111 -4.34 -12.58 -5.57
CA GLN A 111 -4.95 -13.89 -5.34
C GLN A 111 -5.87 -13.90 -4.12
N LYS A 112 -5.45 -13.26 -3.03
CA LYS A 112 -6.19 -13.13 -1.77
C LYS A 112 -5.97 -11.73 -1.18
N ALA A 113 -6.92 -11.27 -0.36
CA ALA A 113 -6.70 -10.12 0.51
C ALA A 113 -7.44 -10.33 1.84
N VAL A 114 -6.82 -9.83 2.90
CA VAL A 114 -7.36 -9.77 4.26
C VAL A 114 -7.24 -8.33 4.73
N VAL A 115 -8.29 -7.84 5.37
CA VAL A 115 -8.32 -6.47 5.91
C VAL A 115 -8.65 -6.53 7.39
N GLN A 116 -7.98 -5.71 8.18
CA GLN A 116 -8.29 -5.47 9.57
C GLN A 116 -8.34 -3.98 9.85
N VAL A 117 -9.43 -3.53 10.41
CA VAL A 117 -9.57 -2.18 10.97
C VAL A 117 -9.32 -2.28 12.47
N GLU A 118 -8.65 -1.31 13.03
CA GLU A 118 -8.36 -1.26 14.47
C GLU A 118 -9.64 -1.42 15.31
N GLY A 119 -9.58 -2.29 16.32
CA GLY A 119 -10.73 -2.63 17.16
C GLY A 119 -11.71 -3.66 16.57
N TYR A 120 -11.45 -4.17 15.35
CA TYR A 120 -12.31 -5.15 14.67
C TYR A 120 -11.56 -6.43 14.31
N SER A 121 -12.32 -7.52 14.16
CA SER A 121 -11.79 -8.79 13.65
C SER A 121 -11.36 -8.65 12.19
N PRO A 122 -10.29 -9.34 11.75
CA PRO A 122 -9.92 -9.34 10.33
C PRO A 122 -10.96 -10.07 9.50
N PHE A 123 -11.08 -9.69 8.23
CA PHE A 123 -11.95 -10.36 7.27
C PHE A 123 -11.28 -10.60 5.93
N SER A 124 -11.67 -11.70 5.27
CA SER A 124 -11.22 -12.02 3.92
C SER A 124 -12.05 -11.28 2.88
N VAL A 125 -11.39 -10.61 1.95
CA VAL A 125 -12.04 -9.91 0.84
C VAL A 125 -12.50 -10.92 -0.20
N PRO A 126 -13.80 -10.94 -0.58
CA PRO A 126 -14.28 -11.84 -1.61
C PRO A 126 -13.58 -11.62 -2.95
N ARG A 127 -13.22 -12.71 -3.64
CA ARG A 127 -12.45 -12.68 -4.89
C ARG A 127 -13.06 -11.78 -5.98
N LYS A 128 -14.39 -11.72 -6.05
CA LYS A 128 -15.11 -10.85 -7.00
C LYS A 128 -14.73 -9.37 -6.87
N PHE A 129 -14.37 -8.91 -5.67
CA PHE A 129 -13.92 -7.54 -5.44
C PHE A 129 -12.43 -7.34 -5.77
N LEU A 130 -11.65 -8.43 -5.87
CA LEU A 130 -10.24 -8.37 -6.25
C LEU A 130 -10.04 -8.34 -7.77
N GLN A 131 -11.04 -8.75 -8.55
CA GLN A 131 -10.94 -8.96 -9.99
C GLN A 131 -11.90 -8.09 -10.82
N GLY A 132 -12.59 -7.12 -10.21
CA GLY A 132 -13.58 -6.28 -10.88
C GLY A 132 -12.98 -5.51 -12.08
N LYS A 133 -13.62 -5.65 -13.26
CA LYS A 133 -13.20 -4.94 -14.49
C LYS A 133 -13.48 -3.44 -14.43
N ASP A 134 -14.37 -3.00 -13.54
CA ASP A 134 -14.91 -1.64 -13.48
C ASP A 134 -14.33 -0.78 -12.34
N GLN A 135 -13.35 -1.31 -11.58
CA GLN A 135 -12.71 -0.53 -10.54
C GLN A 135 -11.59 0.34 -11.10
N GLU A 136 -11.97 1.48 -11.64
CA GLU A 136 -11.05 2.61 -11.86
C GLU A 136 -10.61 3.29 -10.56
N VAL A 137 -11.17 2.84 -9.43
CA VAL A 137 -10.87 3.38 -8.12
C VAL A 137 -9.44 3.01 -7.74
N GLY A 138 -8.56 3.98 -7.80
CA GLY A 138 -7.20 3.90 -7.24
C GLY A 138 -6.20 3.05 -8.03
N LYS A 139 -6.23 3.02 -9.35
CA LYS A 139 -5.10 2.50 -10.15
C LYS A 139 -3.86 3.32 -9.84
N VAL A 140 -3.03 2.80 -8.94
CA VAL A 140 -1.66 3.30 -8.80
C VAL A 140 -0.89 2.77 -10.01
N GLU A 141 -0.78 3.57 -11.05
CA GLU A 141 0.09 3.25 -12.16
C GLU A 141 1.53 3.60 -11.76
N PRO A 142 2.48 2.66 -11.91
CA PRO A 142 3.87 2.95 -11.55
C PRO A 142 4.40 4.06 -12.45
N ALA A 143 5.11 5.00 -11.83
CA ALA A 143 5.81 6.03 -12.57
C ALA A 143 7.07 5.43 -13.21
N ARG A 144 7.28 5.72 -14.47
CA ARG A 144 8.46 5.29 -15.22
C ARG A 144 9.60 6.28 -14.99
N VAL A 145 10.76 5.77 -14.60
CA VAL A 145 11.97 6.59 -14.53
C VAL A 145 12.36 7.04 -15.93
N VAL A 146 12.36 8.36 -16.15
CA VAL A 146 12.73 8.99 -17.43
C VAL A 146 14.19 9.43 -17.44
N LYS A 147 14.72 9.83 -16.26
CA LYS A 147 16.09 10.32 -16.15
C LYS A 147 16.69 10.03 -14.78
N ARG A 148 17.93 9.59 -14.75
CA ARG A 148 18.77 9.59 -13.54
C ARG A 148 19.64 10.85 -13.57
N LEU A 149 19.64 11.60 -12.48
CA LEU A 149 20.35 12.89 -12.38
C LEU A 149 21.70 12.72 -11.68
N GLU A 150 21.67 12.55 -10.38
CA GLU A 150 22.87 12.50 -9.56
C GLU A 150 22.82 11.38 -8.53
N ARG A 151 23.99 10.97 -8.08
CA ARG A 151 24.14 10.02 -6.99
C ARG A 151 24.39 10.78 -5.69
N LYS A 152 23.70 10.38 -4.61
CA LYS A 152 23.84 10.98 -3.29
C LYS A 152 24.10 9.91 -2.24
N THR A 153 24.92 10.26 -1.26
CA THR A 153 25.03 9.49 -0.03
C THR A 153 24.11 10.14 0.99
N LEU A 154 23.17 9.35 1.54
CA LEU A 154 22.19 9.81 2.51
C LEU A 154 22.39 9.06 3.82
N SER A 155 22.19 9.77 4.94
CA SER A 155 22.24 9.17 6.27
C SER A 155 20.95 9.45 7.03
N ARG A 156 20.38 8.41 7.64
CA ARG A 156 19.18 8.49 8.48
C ARG A 156 19.23 7.41 9.55
N LEU A 157 18.94 7.76 10.80
CA LEU A 157 18.93 6.85 11.95
C LEU A 157 20.22 6.02 12.09
N GLY A 158 21.37 6.61 11.81
CA GLY A 158 22.66 5.91 11.84
C GLY A 158 22.93 4.97 10.65
N LYS A 159 21.97 4.82 9.72
CA LYS A 159 22.12 4.06 8.47
C LYS A 159 22.59 4.99 7.35
N THR A 160 23.55 4.57 6.55
CA THR A 160 24.03 5.29 5.37
C THR A 160 23.76 4.49 4.13
N ILE A 161 23.16 5.11 3.12
CA ILE A 161 22.77 4.47 1.86
C ILE A 161 23.28 5.25 0.66
N GLN A 162 23.46 4.56 -0.46
CA GLN A 162 23.71 5.16 -1.76
C GLN A 162 22.39 5.30 -2.51
N ALA A 163 22.07 6.48 -2.97
CA ALA A 163 20.80 6.78 -3.62
C ALA A 163 21.01 7.53 -4.94
N TRP A 164 20.02 7.43 -5.81
CA TRP A 164 19.94 8.20 -7.05
C TRP A 164 18.79 9.19 -6.98
N VAL A 165 19.03 10.42 -7.37
CA VAL A 165 17.97 11.36 -7.70
C VAL A 165 17.48 11.05 -9.10
N VAL A 166 16.19 10.84 -9.24
CA VAL A 166 15.56 10.49 -10.53
C VAL A 166 14.37 11.39 -10.82
N GLU A 167 14.16 11.63 -12.09
CA GLU A 167 12.90 12.15 -12.62
C GLU A 167 12.11 10.97 -13.20
N ALA A 168 10.84 10.89 -12.86
CA ALA A 168 9.94 9.89 -13.35
C ALA A 168 8.64 10.54 -13.83
N GLN A 169 7.84 9.79 -14.56
CA GLN A 169 6.58 10.26 -15.08
C GLN A 169 5.52 9.19 -14.89
N THR A 170 4.34 9.58 -14.39
CA THR A 170 3.18 8.68 -14.30
C THR A 170 2.62 8.39 -15.69
N ALA A 171 1.77 7.40 -15.82
CA ALA A 171 1.08 7.12 -17.09
C ALA A 171 0.18 8.26 -17.56
N GLN A 172 -0.28 9.12 -16.63
CA GLN A 172 -1.02 10.34 -16.95
C GLN A 172 -0.12 11.54 -17.30
N GLY A 173 1.20 11.33 -17.39
CA GLY A 173 2.16 12.37 -17.74
C GLY A 173 2.54 13.31 -16.58
N LYS A 174 2.09 13.03 -15.34
CA LYS A 174 2.51 13.84 -14.16
C LYS A 174 3.98 13.58 -13.84
N ASN A 175 4.72 14.64 -13.59
CA ASN A 175 6.12 14.55 -13.20
C ASN A 175 6.25 14.12 -11.74
N VAL A 176 7.24 13.29 -11.49
CA VAL A 176 7.62 12.78 -10.17
C VAL A 176 9.12 13.02 -9.99
N SER A 177 9.51 13.71 -8.93
CA SER A 177 10.89 13.74 -8.46
C SER A 177 11.07 12.71 -7.36
N ALA A 178 12.06 11.85 -7.46
CA ALA A 178 12.28 10.83 -6.45
C ALA A 178 13.77 10.63 -6.14
N VAL A 179 14.00 10.15 -4.92
CA VAL A 179 15.31 9.69 -4.45
C VAL A 179 15.16 8.21 -4.16
N VAL A 180 15.90 7.37 -4.88
CA VAL A 180 15.76 5.91 -4.86
C VAL A 180 17.06 5.23 -4.46
N SER A 181 16.94 4.11 -3.74
CA SER A 181 18.06 3.27 -3.34
C SER A 181 17.65 1.82 -3.27
N GLU A 182 18.44 0.93 -3.85
CA GLU A 182 18.25 -0.53 -3.75
C GLU A 182 18.42 -1.05 -2.31
N GLU A 183 19.02 -0.24 -1.44
CA GLU A 183 19.21 -0.55 -0.02
C GLU A 183 17.97 -0.28 0.85
N LEU A 184 16.84 0.12 0.22
CA LEU A 184 15.57 0.49 0.85
C LEU A 184 14.41 -0.43 0.39
N PRO A 185 14.46 -1.75 0.59
CA PRO A 185 13.30 -2.59 0.27
C PRO A 185 12.10 -2.25 1.17
N PRO A 186 10.85 -2.50 0.74
CA PRO A 186 10.49 -3.09 -0.55
C PRO A 186 10.36 -2.12 -1.73
N PHE A 187 10.06 -0.83 -1.51
CA PHE A 187 9.81 0.14 -2.59
C PHE A 187 11.06 0.80 -3.16
N CYS A 188 12.20 0.68 -2.50
CA CYS A 188 13.44 1.35 -2.88
C CYS A 188 13.33 2.89 -2.96
N ILE A 189 12.37 3.50 -2.28
CA ILE A 189 12.13 4.95 -2.30
C ILE A 189 12.55 5.55 -0.96
N TYR A 190 13.50 6.50 -1.00
CA TYR A 190 13.85 7.34 0.16
C TYR A 190 12.89 8.53 0.28
N GLN A 191 12.61 9.16 -0.85
CA GLN A 191 11.65 10.25 -0.97
C GLN A 191 11.05 10.25 -2.37
N ALA A 192 9.78 10.56 -2.50
CA ALA A 192 9.14 10.84 -3.79
C ALA A 192 8.21 12.02 -3.64
N GLU A 193 8.15 12.86 -4.67
CA GLU A 193 7.36 14.08 -4.65
C GLU A 193 6.66 14.30 -5.98
N THR A 194 5.36 14.59 -5.89
CA THR A 194 4.52 15.07 -6.97
C THR A 194 4.02 16.48 -6.62
N GLU A 195 3.22 17.06 -7.49
CA GLU A 195 2.54 18.32 -7.20
C GLU A 195 1.69 18.21 -5.92
N ASP A 196 0.96 17.10 -5.78
CA ASP A 196 -0.06 16.93 -4.74
C ASP A 196 0.47 16.24 -3.48
N THR A 197 1.59 15.51 -3.56
CA THR A 197 2.01 14.59 -2.49
C THR A 197 3.50 14.55 -2.30
N ARG A 198 3.92 14.33 -1.05
CA ARG A 198 5.28 13.96 -0.70
C ARG A 198 5.29 12.68 0.14
N LEU A 199 6.03 11.68 -0.32
CA LEU A 199 6.36 10.46 0.40
C LEU A 199 7.78 10.59 0.95
N THR A 200 8.00 10.26 2.21
CA THR A 200 9.35 10.26 2.82
C THR A 200 9.49 9.04 3.71
N VAL A 201 10.59 8.30 3.54
CA VAL A 201 10.89 7.16 4.42
C VAL A 201 11.26 7.66 5.82
N ASN A 202 10.71 7.02 6.84
CA ASN A 202 11.06 7.26 8.23
C ASN A 202 12.11 6.29 8.71
N ASP A 203 11.89 4.99 8.45
CA ASP A 203 12.78 3.90 8.82
C ASP A 203 12.55 2.70 7.88
N TRP A 204 13.48 1.74 7.88
CA TRP A 204 13.38 0.50 7.11
C TRP A 204 14.27 -0.59 7.72
N GLY A 205 13.96 -1.85 7.41
CA GLY A 205 14.73 -2.96 7.97
C GLY A 205 14.24 -4.32 7.52
N LEU A 206 14.64 -5.31 8.29
CA LEU A 206 14.25 -6.72 8.16
C LEU A 206 13.54 -7.18 9.44
N GLY A 207 12.91 -8.36 9.37
CA GLY A 207 12.22 -8.97 10.51
C GLY A 207 10.75 -8.54 10.64
N ALA A 208 10.12 -8.10 9.53
CA ALA A 208 8.69 -7.83 9.52
C ALA A 208 7.87 -9.06 9.91
N LEU A 209 6.89 -8.86 10.77
CA LEU A 209 5.87 -9.83 11.13
C LEU A 209 4.50 -9.24 10.80
N THR A 210 3.53 -10.11 10.52
CA THR A 210 2.16 -9.66 10.25
C THR A 210 1.57 -8.90 11.44
N ARG A 211 0.84 -7.84 11.15
CA ARG A 211 0.08 -7.04 12.12
C ARG A 211 -1.39 -7.44 12.17
N ILE A 212 -1.84 -8.27 11.25
CA ILE A 212 -3.16 -8.89 11.31
C ILE A 212 -3.22 -9.79 12.55
N LYS A 213 -4.20 -9.55 13.41
CA LYS A 213 -4.43 -10.31 14.65
C LYS A 213 -5.68 -11.15 14.55
N GLY A 214 -5.56 -12.44 14.83
CA GLY A 214 -6.66 -13.40 14.78
C GLY A 214 -6.90 -13.99 13.38
N GLU A 215 -7.82 -14.93 13.32
CA GLU A 215 -8.19 -15.61 12.09
C GLU A 215 -9.20 -14.78 11.29
N PRO A 216 -9.01 -14.62 9.98
CA PRO A 216 -9.93 -13.84 9.14
C PRO A 216 -11.30 -14.53 9.05
N THR A 217 -12.35 -13.81 9.34
CA THR A 217 -13.74 -14.24 9.10
C THR A 217 -14.14 -14.01 7.63
N SER A 218 -15.28 -14.59 7.20
CA SER A 218 -15.83 -14.21 5.90
C SER A 218 -16.36 -12.78 5.94
N PHE A 219 -16.28 -12.08 4.81
CA PHE A 219 -16.79 -10.71 4.68
C PHE A 219 -18.25 -10.55 5.12
N PHE A 220 -19.09 -11.53 4.81
CA PHE A 220 -20.50 -11.50 5.20
C PHE A 220 -20.71 -11.64 6.71
N LEU A 221 -19.98 -12.53 7.35
CA LEU A 221 -20.03 -12.68 8.82
C LEU A 221 -19.53 -11.42 9.50
N TRP A 222 -18.48 -10.81 8.98
CA TRP A 222 -17.96 -9.53 9.49
C TRP A 222 -19.02 -8.42 9.39
N ILE A 223 -19.75 -8.29 8.28
CA ILE A 223 -20.86 -7.31 8.16
C ILE A 223 -21.94 -7.56 9.20
N ILE A 224 -22.35 -8.82 9.40
CA ILE A 224 -23.38 -9.17 10.39
C ILE A 224 -22.92 -8.78 11.80
N GLU A 225 -21.66 -9.05 12.12
CA GLU A 225 -21.05 -8.65 13.41
C GLU A 225 -21.07 -7.13 13.59
N GLN A 226 -20.76 -6.34 12.55
CA GLN A 226 -20.80 -4.88 12.64
C GLN A 226 -22.23 -4.36 12.89
N ILE A 227 -23.20 -4.87 12.16
CA ILE A 227 -24.63 -4.50 12.35
C ILE A 227 -25.06 -4.85 13.78
N GLY A 228 -24.70 -6.03 14.30
CA GLY A 228 -25.00 -6.41 15.68
C GLY A 228 -24.37 -5.50 16.73
N ARG A 229 -23.12 -5.06 16.52
CA ARG A 229 -22.44 -4.10 17.42
C ARG A 229 -23.12 -2.73 17.44
N GLU A 230 -23.55 -2.22 16.29
CA GLU A 230 -24.24 -0.93 16.21
C GLU A 230 -25.63 -0.95 16.86
N LEU A 231 -26.35 -2.05 16.75
CA LEU A 231 -27.66 -2.24 17.40
C LEU A 231 -27.54 -2.31 18.93
N ASN A 232 -26.44 -2.84 19.45
CA ASN A 232 -26.18 -2.98 20.89
C ASN A 232 -25.62 -1.70 21.56
N LYS A 233 -25.29 -0.66 20.80
CA LYS A 233 -24.85 0.66 21.32
C LYS A 233 -26.03 1.60 21.69
N LYS A 234 -27.25 1.20 21.37
CA LYS A 234 -28.48 1.94 21.72
C LYS A 234 -29.09 1.40 23.01
#